data_b94a7384cfce742c905549eeab5d2bd6
#
_entry.id   b94a7384cfce742c905549eeab5d2bd6
#
_cell.length_a   1.000
_cell.length_b   1.000
_cell.length_c   1.000
_cell.angle_alpha   90.00
_cell.angle_beta   90.00
_cell.angle_gamma   90.00
#
_symmetry.space_group_name_H-M   'P 1'
#
loop_
_entity.id
_entity.type
_entity.pdbx_description
1 polymer ?
#
loop_
_entity_poly.entity_id
_entity_poly.type
_entity_poly.pdbx_seq_one_letter_code
_entity_poly.pdbx_strand_id
1 'polypeptide(L)'
;QDADALILRVELYARIAEQALRLDVTDEVHRNVANAIALLPPPPRPAATKDDQRAHDESESRCVKVITEEDTPFDAPNTPSKAWRWGSVAELARGGAIQEQVAPGQDKSTQDNLYAAALSHFVRAARHAVTAQSYPELVVRSAEAMWNCSLHLAGSSVSRRLARSSLRCILACM
;
A
#
# COMPACT_ATOMS: atom_id res chain seq x y z
N GLN A 1 -25.55 -1.47 -7.73
CA GLN A 1 -24.55 -2.30 -8.42
C GLN A 1 -24.59 -3.67 -7.78
N ASP A 2 -24.58 -4.69 -8.61
CA ASP A 2 -24.54 -6.07 -8.17
C ASP A 2 -23.18 -6.33 -7.47
N ALA A 3 -23.22 -6.77 -6.21
CA ALA A 3 -22.02 -6.98 -5.40
C ALA A 3 -21.08 -8.03 -6.06
N ASP A 4 -21.64 -9.02 -6.72
CA ASP A 4 -20.88 -10.06 -7.41
C ASP A 4 -20.15 -9.50 -8.64
N ALA A 5 -20.78 -8.59 -9.37
CA ALA A 5 -20.16 -7.92 -10.50
C ALA A 5 -18.98 -7.02 -10.05
N LEU A 6 -19.11 -6.34 -8.91
CA LEU A 6 -18.02 -5.57 -8.32
C LEU A 6 -16.83 -6.48 -7.96
N ILE A 7 -17.08 -7.57 -7.23
CA ILE A 7 -16.05 -8.52 -6.83
C ILE A 7 -15.31 -9.06 -8.07
N LEU A 8 -16.06 -9.51 -9.07
CA LEU A 8 -15.49 -10.08 -10.30
C LEU A 8 -14.57 -9.07 -11.02
N ARG A 9 -14.97 -7.82 -11.11
CA ARG A 9 -14.18 -6.77 -11.77
C ARG A 9 -12.89 -6.47 -11.01
N VAL A 10 -12.96 -6.33 -9.68
CA VAL A 10 -11.75 -6.09 -8.85
C VAL A 10 -10.82 -7.30 -8.93
N GLU A 11 -11.35 -8.52 -8.86
CA GLU A 11 -10.60 -9.77 -9.02
C GLU A 11 -9.87 -9.82 -10.36
N LEU A 12 -10.57 -9.53 -11.46
CA LEU A 12 -9.99 -9.57 -12.80
C LEU A 12 -8.78 -8.64 -12.92
N TYR A 13 -8.93 -7.38 -12.51
CA TYR A 13 -7.84 -6.42 -12.55
C TYR A 13 -6.66 -6.81 -11.63
N ALA A 14 -6.95 -7.32 -10.43
CA ALA A 14 -5.90 -7.76 -9.51
C ALA A 14 -5.11 -8.96 -10.07
N ARG A 15 -5.79 -9.94 -10.68
CA ARG A 15 -5.14 -11.09 -11.33
C ARG A 15 -4.31 -10.68 -12.55
N ILE A 16 -4.81 -9.75 -13.36
CA ILE A 16 -4.03 -9.23 -14.51
C ILE A 16 -2.77 -8.52 -13.99
N ALA A 17 -2.88 -7.70 -12.94
CA ALA A 17 -1.73 -7.02 -12.34
C ALA A 17 -0.71 -8.02 -11.77
N GLU A 18 -1.15 -9.08 -11.09
CA GLU A 18 -0.26 -10.14 -10.57
C GLU A 18 0.45 -10.89 -11.71
N GLN A 19 -0.24 -11.20 -12.81
CA GLN A 19 0.39 -11.81 -13.97
C GLN A 19 1.35 -10.87 -14.69
N ALA A 20 0.99 -9.61 -14.86
CA ALA A 20 1.85 -8.58 -15.45
C ALA A 20 3.15 -8.42 -14.64
N LEU A 21 3.06 -8.46 -13.29
CA LEU A 21 4.24 -8.44 -12.44
C LEU A 21 5.17 -9.63 -12.71
N ARG A 22 4.61 -10.85 -12.83
CA ARG A 22 5.40 -12.05 -13.15
C ARG A 22 6.06 -12.01 -14.53
N LEU A 23 5.52 -11.22 -15.44
CA LEU A 23 6.02 -11.03 -16.82
C LEU A 23 6.86 -9.76 -16.96
N ASP A 24 7.15 -9.06 -15.86
CA ASP A 24 7.92 -7.80 -15.83
C ASP A 24 7.31 -6.67 -16.71
N VAL A 25 5.97 -6.63 -16.81
CA VAL A 25 5.24 -5.61 -17.56
C VAL A 25 4.69 -4.55 -16.60
N THR A 26 5.58 -3.71 -16.10
CA THR A 26 5.32 -2.73 -15.02
C THR A 26 4.16 -1.77 -15.32
N ASP A 27 4.04 -1.27 -16.55
CA ASP A 27 2.97 -0.36 -16.94
C ASP A 27 1.58 -1.00 -16.82
N GLU A 28 1.48 -2.29 -17.17
CA GLU A 28 0.23 -3.04 -17.03
C GLU A 28 -0.10 -3.29 -15.55
N VAL A 29 0.91 -3.52 -14.69
CA VAL A 29 0.69 -3.59 -13.24
C VAL A 29 0.06 -2.30 -12.75
N HIS A 30 0.69 -1.16 -13.03
CA HIS A 30 0.19 0.14 -12.54
C HIS A 30 -1.22 0.46 -13.05
N ARG A 31 -1.51 0.21 -14.33
CA ARG A 31 -2.82 0.44 -14.94
C ARG A 31 -3.90 -0.42 -14.29
N ASN A 32 -3.66 -1.71 -14.16
CA ASN A 32 -4.66 -2.62 -13.63
C ASN A 32 -4.88 -2.45 -12.13
N VAL A 33 -3.83 -2.13 -11.35
CA VAL A 33 -4.00 -1.78 -9.93
C VAL A 33 -4.83 -0.51 -9.78
N ALA A 34 -4.57 0.54 -10.57
CA ALA A 34 -5.36 1.76 -10.53
C ALA A 34 -6.84 1.47 -10.81
N ASN A 35 -7.14 0.63 -11.80
CA ASN A 35 -8.51 0.21 -12.11
C ASN A 35 -9.16 -0.59 -10.99
N ALA A 36 -8.42 -1.52 -10.35
CA ALA A 36 -8.93 -2.31 -9.23
C ALA A 36 -9.28 -1.40 -8.03
N ILE A 37 -8.36 -0.51 -7.65
CA ILE A 37 -8.53 0.37 -6.49
C ILE A 37 -9.63 1.42 -6.74
N ALA A 38 -9.79 1.92 -7.96
CA ALA A 38 -10.85 2.86 -8.29
C ALA A 38 -12.28 2.28 -8.13
N LEU A 39 -12.41 0.96 -8.10
CA LEU A 39 -13.68 0.27 -7.85
C LEU A 39 -13.98 0.11 -6.35
N LEU A 40 -12.97 0.21 -5.49
CA LEU A 40 -13.15 0.16 -4.05
C LEU A 40 -13.54 1.54 -3.51
N PRO A 41 -14.32 1.63 -2.42
CA PRO A 41 -14.63 2.90 -1.81
C PRO A 41 -13.35 3.61 -1.35
N PRO A 42 -13.32 4.95 -1.40
CA PRO A 42 -12.18 5.69 -0.90
C PRO A 42 -11.99 5.41 0.60
N PRO A 43 -10.74 5.37 1.09
CA PRO A 43 -10.49 5.25 2.51
C PRO A 43 -11.16 6.39 3.27
N PRO A 44 -11.68 6.14 4.49
CA PRO A 44 -12.22 7.20 5.32
C PRO A 44 -11.13 8.26 5.53
N ARG A 45 -11.47 9.53 5.32
CA ARG A 45 -10.54 10.63 5.61
C ARG A 45 -10.33 10.65 7.13
N PRO A 46 -9.09 10.73 7.62
CA PRO A 46 -8.85 10.98 9.03
C PRO A 46 -9.60 12.25 9.42
N ALA A 47 -10.28 12.22 10.56
CA ALA A 47 -10.92 13.41 11.10
C ALA A 47 -9.82 14.46 11.31
N ALA A 48 -9.94 15.61 10.65
CA ALA A 48 -8.98 16.70 10.78
C ALA A 48 -8.95 17.13 12.25
N THR A 49 -7.91 16.78 12.97
CA THR A 49 -7.67 17.29 14.31
C THR A 49 -7.29 18.77 14.21
N LYS A 50 -7.87 19.60 15.09
CA LYS A 50 -7.68 21.06 15.08
C LYS A 50 -6.22 21.50 15.27
N ASP A 51 -5.31 20.58 15.58
CA ASP A 51 -3.88 20.85 15.77
C ASP A 51 -3.07 20.83 14.48
N ASP A 52 -3.59 20.24 13.39
CA ASP A 52 -2.87 20.17 12.11
C ASP A 52 -2.84 21.50 11.33
N GLN A 53 -3.66 22.48 11.71
CA GLN A 53 -3.67 23.80 11.06
C GLN A 53 -2.48 24.68 11.44
N ARG A 54 -1.74 24.37 12.50
CA ARG A 54 -0.56 25.15 12.93
C ARG A 54 0.77 24.67 12.37
N ALA A 55 0.83 23.45 11.84
CA ALA A 55 2.05 22.86 11.28
C ALA A 55 2.23 23.12 9.77
N HIS A 56 1.28 23.81 9.12
CA HIS A 56 1.27 23.97 7.67
C HIS A 56 2.15 25.12 7.14
N ASP A 57 2.71 25.97 8.03
CA ASP A 57 3.41 27.18 7.62
C ASP A 57 4.95 27.07 7.55
N GLU A 58 5.56 25.94 7.89
CA GLU A 58 7.02 25.84 7.98
C GLU A 58 7.68 24.62 7.34
N SER A 59 7.14 23.99 6.31
CA SER A 59 7.95 23.01 5.54
C SER A 59 7.37 22.67 4.18
N GLU A 60 7.51 23.56 3.22
CA GLU A 60 7.58 23.20 1.79
C GLU A 60 8.88 22.43 1.51
N SER A 61 9.02 21.24 1.99
CA SER A 61 10.05 20.30 1.56
C SER A 61 9.43 18.97 1.25
N ARG A 62 9.54 18.60 -0.02
CA ARG A 62 9.23 17.34 -0.70
C ARG A 62 9.30 16.10 0.22
N CYS A 63 8.37 15.91 1.13
CA CYS A 63 8.22 14.66 1.87
C CYS A 63 7.07 13.86 1.29
N VAL A 64 7.37 12.64 0.85
CA VAL A 64 6.39 11.56 0.70
C VAL A 64 5.46 11.63 1.91
N LYS A 65 4.16 11.83 1.70
CA LYS A 65 3.17 11.85 2.79
C LYS A 65 3.33 10.57 3.60
N VAL A 66 3.97 10.68 4.74
CA VAL A 66 4.06 9.60 5.73
C VAL A 66 2.63 9.29 6.14
N ILE A 67 2.22 8.05 6.00
CA ILE A 67 0.92 7.55 6.45
C ILE A 67 0.87 7.76 7.96
N THR A 68 0.03 8.68 8.43
CA THR A 68 -0.14 8.98 9.85
C THR A 68 -0.90 7.86 10.56
N GLU A 69 -0.64 7.68 11.85
CA GLU A 69 -1.08 6.55 12.70
C GLU A 69 -2.60 6.39 12.89
N GLU A 70 -3.42 7.31 12.35
CA GLU A 70 -4.86 7.38 12.61
C GLU A 70 -5.75 6.68 11.57
N ASP A 71 -5.17 5.93 10.63
CA ASP A 71 -5.96 5.20 9.67
C ASP A 71 -6.62 3.96 10.31
N THR A 72 -7.79 4.15 10.89
CA THR A 72 -8.68 3.06 11.32
C THR A 72 -8.98 2.10 10.17
N PRO A 73 -9.28 0.81 10.46
CA PRO A 73 -9.73 -0.13 9.44
C PRO A 73 -10.86 0.46 8.60
N PHE A 74 -10.83 0.21 7.28
CA PHE A 74 -11.83 0.73 6.35
C PHE A 74 -13.21 0.17 6.70
N ASP A 75 -14.03 0.94 7.41
CA ASP A 75 -15.43 0.62 7.62
C ASP A 75 -16.23 1.14 6.41
N ALA A 76 -16.27 0.35 5.35
CA ALA A 76 -17.17 0.56 4.23
C ALA A 76 -18.31 -0.46 4.31
N PRO A 77 -19.43 -0.13 4.97
CA PRO A 77 -20.46 -1.08 5.36
C PRO A 77 -21.12 -1.84 4.20
N ASN A 78 -20.92 -1.40 2.97
CA ASN A 78 -21.55 -1.99 1.79
C ASN A 78 -20.56 -2.67 0.82
N THR A 79 -19.27 -2.73 1.15
CA THR A 79 -18.29 -3.36 0.25
C THR A 79 -18.06 -4.81 0.65
N PRO A 80 -18.28 -5.79 -0.25
CA PRO A 80 -18.06 -7.19 0.08
C PRO A 80 -16.61 -7.47 0.49
N SER A 81 -16.40 -8.25 1.55
CA SER A 81 -15.05 -8.58 2.06
C SER A 81 -14.15 -9.22 0.99
N LYS A 82 -14.73 -9.98 0.06
CA LYS A 82 -14.02 -10.53 -1.10
C LYS A 82 -13.41 -9.48 -2.02
N ALA A 83 -14.04 -8.30 -2.17
CA ALA A 83 -13.48 -7.21 -2.96
C ALA A 83 -12.21 -6.65 -2.31
N TRP A 84 -12.18 -6.53 -0.98
CA TRP A 84 -11.01 -6.10 -0.21
C TRP A 84 -9.84 -7.08 -0.32
N ARG A 85 -10.13 -8.39 -0.37
CA ARG A 85 -9.10 -9.41 -0.67
C ARG A 85 -8.34 -9.07 -1.95
N TRP A 86 -9.06 -8.81 -3.02
CA TRP A 86 -8.46 -8.52 -4.31
C TRP A 86 -7.78 -7.14 -4.35
N GLY A 87 -8.29 -6.18 -3.58
CA GLY A 87 -7.61 -4.91 -3.33
C GLY A 87 -6.23 -5.11 -2.68
N SER A 88 -6.15 -6.01 -1.70
CA SER A 88 -4.87 -6.38 -1.07
C SER A 88 -3.89 -7.00 -2.09
N VAL A 89 -4.35 -7.94 -2.93
CA VAL A 89 -3.51 -8.56 -3.97
C VAL A 89 -3.00 -7.51 -4.97
N ALA A 90 -3.87 -6.60 -5.40
CA ALA A 90 -3.50 -5.53 -6.31
C ALA A 90 -2.41 -4.60 -5.71
N GLU A 91 -2.58 -4.19 -4.46
CA GLU A 91 -1.60 -3.33 -3.78
C GLU A 91 -0.25 -4.06 -3.56
N LEU A 92 -0.27 -5.38 -3.27
CA LEU A 92 0.96 -6.19 -3.22
C LEU A 92 1.69 -6.21 -4.57
N ALA A 93 0.96 -6.42 -5.67
CA ALA A 93 1.54 -6.41 -7.00
C ALA A 93 2.18 -5.06 -7.34
N ARG A 94 1.52 -3.94 -6.98
CA ARG A 94 2.07 -2.60 -7.22
C ARG A 94 3.31 -2.32 -6.40
N GLY A 95 3.33 -2.71 -5.12
CA GLY A 95 4.51 -2.58 -4.27
C GLY A 95 5.70 -3.37 -4.83
N GLY A 96 5.46 -4.59 -5.32
CA GLY A 96 6.47 -5.41 -5.99
C GLY A 96 7.02 -4.74 -7.26
N ALA A 97 6.15 -4.25 -8.14
CA ALA A 97 6.56 -3.57 -9.36
C ALA A 97 7.40 -2.31 -9.10
N ILE A 98 7.14 -1.59 -8.00
CA ILE A 98 7.97 -0.45 -7.59
C ILE A 98 9.34 -0.92 -7.09
N GLN A 99 9.40 -2.02 -6.33
CA GLN A 99 10.68 -2.59 -5.88
C GLN A 99 11.57 -3.03 -7.06
N GLU A 100 10.99 -3.59 -8.11
CA GLU A 100 11.71 -4.02 -9.31
C GLU A 100 12.31 -2.84 -10.11
N GLN A 101 11.82 -1.61 -9.91
CA GLN A 101 12.41 -0.40 -10.49
C GLN A 101 13.71 0.04 -9.81
N VAL A 102 14.06 -0.57 -8.67
CA VAL A 102 15.33 -0.27 -7.99
C VAL A 102 16.48 -0.90 -8.74
N ALA A 103 17.22 -0.09 -9.51
CA ALA A 103 18.35 -0.57 -10.28
C ALA A 103 19.69 -0.42 -9.55
N PRO A 104 20.64 -1.34 -9.78
CA PRO A 104 22.02 -1.15 -9.34
C PRO A 104 22.62 0.13 -9.92
N GLY A 105 23.23 0.96 -9.08
CA GLY A 105 23.89 2.21 -9.54
C GLY A 105 23.00 3.46 -9.46
N GLN A 106 21.73 3.35 -9.13
CA GLN A 106 20.91 4.49 -8.76
C GLN A 106 21.45 5.15 -7.49
N ASP A 107 21.27 6.48 -7.39
CA ASP A 107 21.62 7.18 -6.16
C ASP A 107 20.77 6.70 -4.97
N LYS A 108 21.35 6.78 -3.78
CA LYS A 108 20.72 6.25 -2.56
C LYS A 108 19.39 6.93 -2.24
N SER A 109 19.23 8.21 -2.55
CA SER A 109 17.98 8.94 -2.31
C SER A 109 16.86 8.42 -3.21
N THR A 110 17.14 8.16 -4.48
CA THR A 110 16.19 7.57 -5.43
C THR A 110 15.78 6.17 -4.98
N GLN A 111 16.75 5.32 -4.58
CA GLN A 111 16.45 3.99 -4.06
C GLN A 111 15.57 4.06 -2.80
N ASP A 112 15.90 4.92 -1.84
CA ASP A 112 15.13 5.08 -0.60
C ASP A 112 13.70 5.57 -0.87
N ASN A 113 13.51 6.46 -1.86
CA ASN A 113 12.19 6.91 -2.27
C ASN A 113 11.35 5.80 -2.91
N LEU A 114 11.95 4.95 -3.74
CA LEU A 114 11.27 3.80 -4.33
C LEU A 114 10.87 2.79 -3.24
N TYR A 115 11.76 2.46 -2.32
CA TYR A 115 11.44 1.58 -1.21
C TYR A 115 10.35 2.17 -0.30
N ALA A 116 10.37 3.47 -0.02
CA ALA A 116 9.32 4.14 0.75
C ALA A 116 7.97 4.11 0.02
N ALA A 117 7.97 4.31 -1.30
CA ALA A 117 6.78 4.20 -2.12
C ALA A 117 6.22 2.76 -2.11
N ALA A 118 7.06 1.74 -2.30
CA ALA A 118 6.66 0.34 -2.21
C ALA A 118 6.07 0.01 -0.83
N LEU A 119 6.70 0.44 0.26
CA LEU A 119 6.19 0.28 1.62
C LEU A 119 4.78 0.84 1.78
N SER A 120 4.48 2.00 1.20
CA SER A 120 3.15 2.59 1.28
C SER A 120 2.07 1.71 0.65
N HIS A 121 2.41 0.99 -0.42
CA HIS A 121 1.51 0.03 -1.06
C HIS A 121 1.34 -1.24 -0.21
N PHE A 122 2.41 -1.77 0.38
CA PHE A 122 2.32 -2.94 1.27
C PHE A 122 1.51 -2.65 2.53
N VAL A 123 1.61 -1.43 3.10
CA VAL A 123 0.75 -0.99 4.21
C VAL A 123 -0.72 -0.99 3.79
N ARG A 124 -1.05 -0.45 2.61
CA ARG A 124 -2.43 -0.49 2.10
C ARG A 124 -2.91 -1.92 1.87
N ALA A 125 -2.03 -2.78 1.33
CA ALA A 125 -2.34 -4.20 1.16
C ALA A 125 -2.70 -4.87 2.49
N ALA A 126 -1.92 -4.65 3.55
CA ALA A 126 -2.21 -5.17 4.88
C ALA A 126 -3.57 -4.68 5.42
N ARG A 127 -3.87 -3.41 5.26
CA ARG A 127 -5.17 -2.84 5.67
C ARG A 127 -6.34 -3.45 4.92
N HIS A 128 -6.24 -3.59 3.60
CA HIS A 128 -7.26 -4.27 2.81
C HIS A 128 -7.42 -5.73 3.27
N ALA A 129 -6.32 -6.43 3.58
CA ALA A 129 -6.35 -7.79 4.08
C ALA A 129 -7.07 -7.90 5.44
N VAL A 130 -6.79 -6.99 6.37
CA VAL A 130 -7.48 -6.91 7.68
C VAL A 130 -8.97 -6.65 7.48
N THR A 131 -9.34 -5.72 6.61
CA THR A 131 -10.74 -5.41 6.30
C THR A 131 -11.46 -6.60 5.65
N ALA A 132 -10.76 -7.41 4.86
CA ALA A 132 -11.31 -8.63 4.29
C ALA A 132 -11.59 -9.73 5.32
N GLN A 133 -11.01 -9.68 6.52
CA GLN A 133 -11.20 -10.52 7.72
C GLN A 133 -10.96 -12.02 7.55
N SER A 134 -11.22 -12.59 6.37
CA SER A 134 -11.20 -14.06 6.14
C SER A 134 -9.93 -14.55 5.45
N TYR A 135 -8.89 -13.72 5.35
CA TYR A 135 -7.69 -14.01 4.56
C TYR A 135 -6.40 -13.66 5.31
N PRO A 136 -6.10 -14.36 6.43
CA PRO A 136 -4.92 -14.07 7.26
C PRO A 136 -3.60 -14.23 6.50
N GLU A 137 -3.58 -15.08 5.46
CA GLU A 137 -2.41 -15.27 4.60
C GLU A 137 -2.00 -13.99 3.85
N LEU A 138 -2.95 -13.11 3.53
CA LEU A 138 -2.64 -11.83 2.88
C LEU A 138 -2.05 -10.84 3.87
N VAL A 139 -2.44 -10.88 5.14
CA VAL A 139 -1.82 -10.08 6.20
C VAL A 139 -0.35 -10.50 6.35
N VAL A 140 -0.10 -11.81 6.43
CA VAL A 140 1.26 -12.36 6.54
C VAL A 140 2.11 -11.97 5.33
N ARG A 141 1.61 -12.17 4.09
CA ARG A 141 2.32 -11.77 2.86
C ARG A 141 2.65 -10.28 2.84
N SER A 142 1.71 -9.45 3.27
CA SER A 142 1.92 -8.00 3.34
C SER A 142 2.98 -7.65 4.39
N ALA A 143 2.96 -8.31 5.55
CA ALA A 143 3.96 -8.12 6.60
C ALA A 143 5.36 -8.55 6.16
N GLU A 144 5.48 -9.69 5.47
CA GLU A 144 6.74 -10.16 4.89
C GLU A 144 7.30 -9.18 3.85
N ALA A 145 6.45 -8.70 2.94
CA ALA A 145 6.84 -7.71 1.93
C ALA A 145 7.31 -6.40 2.58
N MET A 146 6.58 -5.91 3.60
CA MET A 146 6.96 -4.73 4.36
C MET A 146 8.29 -4.92 5.09
N TRP A 147 8.48 -6.07 5.74
CA TRP A 147 9.72 -6.39 6.45
C TRP A 147 10.91 -6.39 5.49
N ASN A 148 10.83 -7.14 4.40
CA ASN A 148 11.89 -7.25 3.41
C ASN A 148 12.23 -5.88 2.80
N CYS A 149 11.23 -5.08 2.46
CA CYS A 149 11.42 -3.72 1.96
C CYS A 149 12.09 -2.80 3.01
N SER A 150 11.71 -2.92 4.29
CA SER A 150 12.25 -2.11 5.39
C SER A 150 13.74 -2.38 5.65
N LEU A 151 14.24 -3.58 5.36
CA LEU A 151 15.65 -3.92 5.52
C LEU A 151 16.56 -3.04 4.64
N HIS A 152 16.10 -2.67 3.44
CA HIS A 152 16.84 -1.77 2.55
C HIS A 152 16.91 -0.33 3.08
N LEU A 153 15.95 0.08 3.92
CA LEU A 153 15.90 1.39 4.57
C LEU A 153 16.64 1.41 5.92
N ALA A 154 17.14 0.29 6.41
CA ALA A 154 17.79 0.21 7.72
C ALA A 154 19.17 0.90 7.77
N GLY A 155 19.78 1.18 6.61
CA GLY A 155 21.18 1.65 6.50
C GLY A 155 21.44 3.06 7.04
N SER A 156 20.45 3.95 7.12
CA SER A 156 20.64 5.31 7.64
C SER A 156 19.55 5.72 8.63
N SER A 157 19.83 6.73 9.44
CA SER A 157 18.83 7.27 10.39
C SER A 157 17.64 7.94 9.68
N VAL A 158 17.89 8.55 8.53
CA VAL A 158 16.85 9.21 7.71
C VAL A 158 15.96 8.15 7.08
N SER A 159 16.55 7.15 6.42
CA SER A 159 15.81 6.06 5.77
C SER A 159 15.00 5.25 6.79
N ARG A 160 15.55 4.98 8.00
CA ARG A 160 14.80 4.30 9.08
C ARG A 160 13.54 5.05 9.52
N ARG A 161 13.51 6.39 9.44
CA ARG A 161 12.31 7.16 9.76
C ARG A 161 11.18 6.87 8.77
N LEU A 162 11.51 6.64 7.49
CA LEU A 162 10.53 6.28 6.46
C LEU A 162 9.88 4.91 6.73
N ALA A 163 10.63 3.97 7.29
CA ALA A 163 10.11 2.63 7.61
C ALA A 163 9.33 2.56 8.94
N ARG A 164 9.51 3.53 9.84
CA ARG A 164 8.99 3.45 11.22
C ARG A 164 7.47 3.31 11.30
N SER A 165 6.73 4.11 10.54
CA SER A 165 5.26 4.08 10.52
C SER A 165 4.74 2.76 9.94
N SER A 166 5.39 2.25 8.89
CA SER A 166 5.05 0.99 8.25
C SER A 166 5.26 -0.20 9.19
N LEU A 167 6.38 -0.22 9.93
CA LEU A 167 6.65 -1.27 10.92
C LEU A 167 5.63 -1.25 12.08
N ARG A 168 5.19 -0.08 12.53
CA ARG A 168 4.11 0.03 13.51
C ARG A 168 2.78 -0.49 12.96
N CYS A 169 2.48 -0.23 11.69
CA CYS A 169 1.29 -0.76 11.04
C CYS A 169 1.32 -2.30 11.00
N ILE A 170 2.48 -2.92 10.72
CA ILE A 170 2.61 -4.40 10.77
C ILE A 170 2.18 -4.91 12.15
N LEU A 171 2.73 -4.32 13.23
CA LEU A 171 2.41 -4.75 14.59
C LEU A 171 0.94 -4.56 14.94
N ALA A 172 0.28 -3.57 14.39
CA ALA A 172 -1.15 -3.33 14.60
C ALA A 172 -2.06 -4.29 13.80
N CYS A 173 -1.56 -4.87 12.71
CA CYS A 173 -2.30 -5.81 11.86
C CYS A 173 -2.17 -7.28 12.31
N MET A 174 -1.19 -7.59 13.17
CA MET A 174 -0.93 -8.93 13.72
C MET A 174 -1.63 -9.14 15.05
#